data_1a675b978fd6f71663c1a7419f46c2db
#
_entry.id   1a675b978fd6f71663c1a7419f46c2db
#
_cell.length_a   1.000
_cell.length_b   1.000
_cell.length_c   1.000
_cell.angle_alpha   90.00
_cell.angle_beta   90.00
_cell.angle_gamma   90.00
#
_symmetry.space_group_name_H-M   'P 1'
#
loop_
_entity.id
_entity.type
_entity.pdbx_description
1 polymer ?
#
loop_
_entity_poly.entity_id
_entity_poly.type
_entity_poly.pdbx_seq_one_letter_code
_entity_poly.pdbx_strand_id
1 'polypeptide(L)'
;MAVVFLGLGVTSLIAPTHLTALVEIAMPTRIAVMEVRGVYGGFFFGTGFFFLLFARHQAWFRPGLIAQASIFGGFVLGRTVGIALGGAPNPFIGTLFVGEIAGLVVALALLRRAI
;
A
#
# COMPACT_ATOMS: atom_id res chain seq x y z
N MET A 1 0.64 -3.47 9.36
CA MET A 1 0.78 -3.18 7.91
C MET A 1 1.04 -4.41 7.05
N ALA A 2 1.82 -5.38 7.54
CA ALA A 2 2.03 -6.64 6.81
C ALA A 2 0.70 -7.33 6.46
N VAL A 3 -0.23 -7.42 7.42
CA VAL A 3 -1.52 -8.08 7.20
C VAL A 3 -2.32 -7.37 6.10
N VAL A 4 -2.34 -6.04 6.11
CA VAL A 4 -3.06 -5.26 5.10
C VAL A 4 -2.46 -5.49 3.72
N PHE A 5 -1.14 -5.39 3.59
CA PHE A 5 -0.46 -5.55 2.30
C PHE A 5 -0.54 -6.99 1.79
N LEU A 6 -0.38 -7.98 2.67
CA LEU A 6 -0.56 -9.38 2.29
C LEU A 6 -2.00 -9.65 1.84
N GLY A 7 -2.98 -9.08 2.54
CA GLY A 7 -4.39 -9.20 2.16
C GLY A 7 -4.68 -8.58 0.80
N LEU A 8 -4.17 -7.36 0.56
CA LEU A 8 -4.31 -6.70 -0.74
C LEU A 8 -3.60 -7.51 -1.83
N GLY A 9 -2.42 -8.05 -1.53
CA GLY A 9 -1.68 -8.86 -2.48
C GLY A 9 -2.41 -10.14 -2.86
N VAL A 10 -2.91 -10.88 -1.87
CA VAL A 10 -3.67 -12.11 -2.12
C VAL A 10 -4.93 -11.81 -2.91
N THR A 11 -5.68 -10.75 -2.55
CA THR A 11 -6.88 -10.34 -3.27
C THR A 11 -6.55 -10.01 -4.72
N SER A 12 -5.47 -9.27 -4.94
CA SER A 12 -5.05 -8.89 -6.30
C SER A 12 -4.58 -10.09 -7.13
N LEU A 13 -3.98 -11.10 -6.49
CA LEU A 13 -3.54 -12.31 -7.17
C LEU A 13 -4.71 -13.21 -7.56
N ILE A 14 -5.67 -13.39 -6.65
CA ILE A 14 -6.78 -14.33 -6.83
C ILE A 14 -7.97 -13.66 -7.55
N ALA A 15 -8.33 -12.46 -7.12
CA ALA A 15 -9.51 -11.74 -7.61
C ALA A 15 -9.17 -10.27 -7.91
N PRO A 16 -8.34 -9.99 -8.94
CA PRO A 16 -7.92 -8.63 -9.24
C PRO A 16 -9.09 -7.70 -9.60
N THR A 17 -10.13 -8.22 -10.24
CA THR A 17 -11.31 -7.44 -10.59
C THR A 17 -12.08 -6.96 -9.36
N HIS A 18 -12.06 -7.73 -8.29
CA HIS A 18 -12.70 -7.34 -7.04
C HIS A 18 -12.02 -6.09 -6.44
N LEU A 19 -10.68 -6.09 -6.40
CA LEU A 19 -9.94 -4.95 -5.87
C LEU A 19 -10.08 -3.71 -6.75
N THR A 20 -9.95 -3.88 -8.08
CA THR A 20 -10.05 -2.75 -9.00
C THR A 20 -11.45 -2.14 -9.02
N ALA A 21 -12.49 -2.95 -8.79
CA ALA A 21 -13.84 -2.44 -8.65
C ALA A 21 -13.98 -1.50 -7.44
N LEU A 22 -13.31 -1.83 -6.32
CA LEU A 22 -13.34 -1.00 -5.12
C LEU A 22 -12.70 0.35 -5.31
N VAL A 23 -11.68 0.44 -6.16
CA VAL A 23 -11.01 1.71 -6.50
C VAL A 23 -11.50 2.27 -7.84
N GLU A 24 -12.53 1.68 -8.43
CA GLU A 24 -13.20 2.15 -9.65
C GLU A 24 -12.27 2.22 -10.86
N ILE A 25 -11.35 1.25 -10.97
CA ILE A 25 -10.50 1.11 -12.16
C ILE A 25 -11.13 0.08 -13.09
N ALA A 26 -11.41 0.49 -14.33
CA ALA A 26 -11.90 -0.41 -15.35
C ALA A 26 -10.77 -1.26 -15.93
N MET A 27 -11.06 -2.54 -16.16
CA MET A 27 -10.10 -3.48 -16.79
C MET A 27 -10.75 -4.08 -18.03
N PRO A 28 -10.64 -3.40 -19.18
CA PRO A 28 -11.38 -3.77 -20.37
C PRO A 28 -10.84 -5.03 -21.09
N THR A 29 -9.61 -5.47 -20.77
CA THR A 29 -8.97 -6.57 -21.47
C THR A 29 -8.39 -7.60 -20.52
N ARG A 30 -8.16 -8.82 -21.05
CA ARG A 30 -7.47 -9.86 -20.31
C ARG A 30 -6.03 -9.46 -19.95
N ILE A 31 -5.39 -8.70 -20.82
CA ILE A 31 -4.02 -8.20 -20.56
C ILE A 31 -4.02 -7.21 -19.39
N ALA A 32 -5.01 -6.32 -19.31
CA ALA A 32 -5.14 -5.42 -18.17
C ALA A 32 -5.28 -6.17 -16.86
N VAL A 33 -6.10 -7.24 -16.83
CA VAL A 33 -6.25 -8.09 -15.65
C VAL A 33 -4.93 -8.76 -15.27
N MET A 34 -4.20 -9.26 -16.26
CA MET A 34 -2.90 -9.90 -16.06
C MET A 34 -1.90 -8.91 -15.45
N GLU A 35 -1.88 -7.68 -15.94
CA GLU A 35 -0.99 -6.63 -15.45
C GLU A 35 -1.30 -6.27 -13.99
N VAL A 36 -2.57 -6.07 -13.66
CA VAL A 36 -2.99 -5.76 -12.29
C VAL A 36 -2.65 -6.90 -11.34
N ARG A 37 -2.91 -8.15 -11.76
CA ARG A 37 -2.56 -9.31 -10.95
C ARG A 37 -1.06 -9.38 -10.68
N GLY A 38 -0.23 -9.17 -11.71
CA GLY A 38 1.22 -9.25 -11.58
C GLY A 38 1.80 -8.11 -10.77
N VAL A 39 1.46 -6.87 -11.13
CA VAL A 39 2.06 -5.69 -10.50
C VAL A 39 1.45 -5.42 -9.13
N TYR A 40 0.13 -5.31 -9.04
CA TYR A 40 -0.52 -5.02 -7.75
C TYR A 40 -0.41 -6.22 -6.81
N GLY A 41 -0.71 -7.43 -7.31
CA GLY A 41 -0.61 -8.63 -6.50
C GLY A 41 0.82 -8.87 -6.04
N GLY A 42 1.77 -8.84 -6.96
CA GLY A 42 3.18 -9.07 -6.66
C GLY A 42 3.76 -8.01 -5.74
N PHE A 43 3.49 -6.74 -6.02
CA PHE A 43 4.01 -5.65 -5.20
C PHE A 43 3.42 -5.67 -3.79
N PHE A 44 2.12 -5.80 -3.65
CA PHE A 44 1.50 -5.81 -2.32
C PHE A 44 1.90 -7.04 -1.52
N PHE A 45 1.93 -8.20 -2.17
CA PHE A 45 2.34 -9.43 -1.49
C PHE A 45 3.81 -9.36 -1.04
N GLY A 46 4.70 -8.95 -1.94
CA GLY A 46 6.14 -8.84 -1.63
C GLY A 46 6.41 -7.79 -0.55
N THR A 47 5.75 -6.63 -0.63
CA THR A 47 5.89 -5.58 0.38
C THR A 47 5.34 -6.03 1.72
N GLY A 48 4.20 -6.73 1.74
CA GLY A 48 3.64 -7.29 2.96
C GLY A 48 4.57 -8.32 3.61
N PHE A 49 5.19 -9.18 2.80
CA PHE A 49 6.18 -10.14 3.26
C PHE A 49 7.39 -9.42 3.88
N PHE A 50 7.89 -8.37 3.22
CA PHE A 50 8.99 -7.58 3.76
C PHE A 50 8.62 -6.92 5.09
N PHE A 51 7.41 -6.37 5.20
CA PHE A 51 6.94 -5.79 6.46
C PHE A 51 6.86 -6.83 7.58
N LEU A 52 6.47 -8.04 7.26
CA LEU A 52 6.46 -9.13 8.22
C LEU A 52 7.89 -9.45 8.70
N LEU A 53 8.85 -9.49 7.80
CA LEU A 53 10.26 -9.77 8.14
C LEU A 53 10.82 -8.68 9.04
N PHE A 54 10.65 -7.40 8.70
CA PHE A 54 11.25 -6.35 9.52
C PHE A 54 10.57 -6.23 10.89
N ALA A 55 9.32 -6.62 11.01
CA ALA A 55 8.62 -6.62 12.29
C ALA A 55 9.16 -7.69 13.23
N ARG A 56 9.77 -8.76 12.70
CA ARG A 56 10.28 -9.89 13.46
C ARG A 56 11.79 -9.85 13.72
N HIS A 57 12.54 -9.09 12.93
CA HIS A 57 14.01 -9.10 12.99
C HIS A 57 14.52 -7.71 13.38
N GLN A 58 15.16 -7.62 14.54
CA GLN A 58 15.67 -6.37 15.10
C GLN A 58 16.60 -5.64 14.11
N ALA A 59 17.47 -6.39 13.44
CA ALA A 59 18.42 -5.80 12.50
C ALA A 59 17.76 -5.11 11.30
N TRP A 60 16.53 -5.49 10.98
CA TRP A 60 15.80 -4.97 9.83
C TRP A 60 14.81 -3.88 10.22
N PHE A 61 14.70 -3.60 11.52
CA PHE A 61 13.66 -2.70 12.02
C PHE A 61 13.83 -1.27 11.49
N ARG A 62 15.04 -0.72 11.60
CA ARG A 62 15.28 0.65 11.11
C ARG A 62 15.20 0.76 9.58
N PRO A 63 15.88 -0.10 8.79
CA PRO A 63 15.68 -0.09 7.34
C PRO A 63 14.22 -0.31 6.94
N GLY A 64 13.50 -1.17 7.66
CA GLY A 64 12.08 -1.41 7.42
C GLY A 64 11.22 -0.18 7.66
N LEU A 65 11.51 0.60 8.71
CA LEU A 65 10.82 1.84 8.98
C LEU A 65 11.09 2.89 7.91
N ILE A 66 12.32 2.95 7.40
CA ILE A 66 12.67 3.85 6.30
C ILE A 66 11.88 3.46 5.04
N ALA A 67 11.81 2.16 4.75
CA ALA A 67 11.02 1.67 3.63
C ALA A 67 9.53 1.99 3.80
N GLN A 68 8.98 1.77 4.99
CA GLN A 68 7.58 2.09 5.28
C GLN A 68 7.30 3.58 5.11
N ALA A 69 8.17 4.44 5.64
CA ALA A 69 8.01 5.88 5.51
C ALA A 69 8.08 6.31 4.04
N SER A 70 8.99 5.73 3.26
CA SER A 70 9.13 6.03 1.84
C SER A 70 7.91 5.60 1.03
N ILE A 71 7.45 4.38 1.25
CA ILE A 71 6.30 3.81 0.53
C ILE A 71 5.02 4.59 0.88
N PHE A 72 4.76 4.79 2.15
CA PHE A 72 3.55 5.50 2.57
C PHE A 72 3.63 6.99 2.28
N GLY A 73 4.83 7.58 2.37
CA GLY A 73 5.04 8.96 1.93
C GLY A 73 4.70 9.13 0.45
N GLY A 74 5.10 8.18 -0.38
CA GLY A 74 4.77 8.16 -1.79
C GLY A 74 3.25 8.05 -2.03
N PHE A 75 2.58 7.14 -1.32
CA PHE A 75 1.13 7.00 -1.43
C PHE A 75 0.40 8.27 -0.97
N VAL A 76 0.79 8.84 0.16
CA VAL A 76 0.18 10.06 0.68
C VAL A 76 0.37 11.22 -0.30
N LEU A 77 1.57 11.37 -0.85
CA LEU A 77 1.85 12.40 -1.85
C LEU A 77 0.97 12.20 -3.10
N GLY A 78 0.95 10.99 -3.64
CA GLY A 78 0.18 10.69 -4.84
C GLY A 78 -1.32 10.89 -4.65
N ARG A 79 -1.86 10.45 -3.52
CA ARG A 79 -3.29 10.63 -3.23
C ARG A 79 -3.63 12.10 -2.97
N THR A 80 -2.74 12.82 -2.30
CA THR A 80 -2.95 14.26 -2.06
C THR A 80 -3.03 15.03 -3.37
N VAL A 81 -2.10 14.77 -4.29
CA VAL A 81 -2.12 15.37 -5.62
C VAL A 81 -3.40 14.96 -6.37
N GLY A 82 -3.75 13.68 -6.31
CA GLY A 82 -4.95 13.16 -6.95
C GLY A 82 -6.22 13.81 -6.45
N ILE A 83 -6.35 13.97 -5.13
CA ILE A 83 -7.52 14.63 -4.52
C ILE A 83 -7.56 16.11 -4.92
N ALA A 84 -6.41 16.79 -4.89
CA ALA A 84 -6.33 18.21 -5.25
C ALA A 84 -6.75 18.47 -6.70
N LEU A 85 -6.43 17.55 -7.61
CA LEU A 85 -6.72 17.68 -9.03
C LEU A 85 -8.03 17.03 -9.44
N GLY A 86 -8.43 15.95 -8.78
CA GLY A 86 -9.55 15.10 -9.19
C GLY A 86 -10.78 15.14 -8.27
N GLY A 87 -10.69 15.80 -7.12
CA GLY A 87 -11.81 15.91 -6.19
C GLY A 87 -11.84 14.82 -5.13
N ALA A 88 -12.96 14.70 -4.41
CA ALA A 88 -13.10 13.83 -3.25
C ALA A 88 -12.98 12.34 -3.63
N PRO A 89 -12.29 11.53 -2.83
CA PRO A 89 -12.21 10.09 -3.07
C PRO A 89 -13.49 9.38 -2.68
N ASN A 90 -13.67 8.13 -3.16
CA ASN A 90 -14.73 7.28 -2.64
C ASN A 90 -14.38 6.81 -1.21
N PRO A 91 -15.35 6.24 -0.44
CA PRO A 91 -15.08 5.84 0.95
C PRO A 91 -13.95 4.83 1.11
N PHE A 92 -13.78 3.90 0.16
CA PHE A 92 -12.71 2.90 0.23
C PHE A 92 -11.34 3.57 0.09
N ILE A 93 -11.17 4.43 -0.91
CA ILE A 93 -9.92 5.17 -1.12
C ILE A 93 -9.65 6.12 0.04
N GLY A 94 -10.68 6.76 0.58
CA GLY A 94 -10.55 7.60 1.76
C GLY A 94 -10.03 6.83 2.97
N THR A 95 -10.52 5.62 3.18
CA THR A 95 -10.04 4.73 4.25
C THR A 95 -8.59 4.34 4.03
N LEU A 96 -8.20 4.00 2.80
CA LEU A 96 -6.80 3.70 2.48
C LEU A 96 -5.90 4.91 2.76
N PHE A 97 -6.34 6.10 2.39
CA PHE A 97 -5.58 7.33 2.60
C PHE A 97 -5.32 7.57 4.10
N VAL A 98 -6.34 7.44 4.92
CA VAL A 98 -6.20 7.58 6.38
C VAL A 98 -5.22 6.55 6.93
N GLY A 99 -5.32 5.30 6.49
CA GLY A 99 -4.40 4.23 6.90
C GLY A 99 -2.96 4.50 6.48
N GLU A 100 -2.76 5.05 5.29
CA GLU A 100 -1.43 5.40 4.78
C GLU A 100 -0.82 6.56 5.55
N ILE A 101 -1.61 7.58 5.90
CA ILE A 101 -1.16 8.68 6.75
C ILE A 101 -0.76 8.14 8.13
N ALA A 102 -1.57 7.27 8.71
CA ALA A 102 -1.27 6.67 10.02
C ALA A 102 0.02 5.85 9.96
N GLY A 103 0.21 5.05 8.92
CA GLY A 103 1.43 4.26 8.72
C GLY A 103 2.67 5.12 8.55
N LEU A 104 2.56 6.23 7.83
CA LEU A 104 3.65 7.19 7.68
C LEU A 104 4.01 7.84 9.01
N VAL A 105 3.02 8.32 9.75
CA VAL A 105 3.24 8.97 11.05
C VAL A 105 3.90 8.02 12.03
N VAL A 106 3.42 6.78 12.12
CA VAL A 106 4.01 5.76 12.99
C VAL A 106 5.46 5.49 12.61
N ALA A 107 5.76 5.33 11.33
CA ALA A 107 7.12 5.07 10.86
C ALA A 107 8.06 6.22 11.22
N LEU A 108 7.64 7.46 10.98
CA LEU A 108 8.45 8.65 11.30
C LEU A 108 8.65 8.81 12.80
N ALA A 109 7.61 8.56 13.61
CA ALA A 109 7.71 8.65 15.06
C ALA A 109 8.69 7.62 15.62
N LEU A 110 8.63 6.38 15.13
CA LEU A 110 9.54 5.32 15.56
C LEU A 110 10.97 5.56 15.09
N LEU A 111 11.16 6.08 13.88
CA LEU A 111 12.48 6.46 13.37
C LEU A 111 13.10 7.57 14.23
N ARG A 112 12.30 8.56 14.62
CA ARG A 112 12.75 9.64 15.47
C ARG A 112 13.23 9.13 16.83
N ARG A 113 12.54 8.13 17.40
CA ARG A 113 12.94 7.53 18.66
C ARG A 113 14.19 6.68 18.54
N ALA A 114 14.42 6.08 17.37
CA ALA A 114 15.55 5.20 17.13
C ALA A 114 16.87 5.96 16.91
N ILE A 115 16.82 7.30 16.78
CA ILE A 115 17.97 8.17 16.70
C ILE A 115 18.32 8.66 18.11
#